data_28f75e62a5d914ea356aa3cbaa2b9b0b
#
_entry.id   28f75e62a5d914ea356aa3cbaa2b9b0b
#
_cell.length_a   1.000
_cell.length_b   1.000
_cell.length_c   1.000
_cell.angle_alpha   90.00
_cell.angle_beta   90.00
_cell.angle_gamma   90.00
#
_symmetry.space_group_name_H-M   'P 1'
#
loop_
_entity.id
_entity.type
_entity.pdbx_description
1 polymer ?
#
loop_
_entity_poly.entity_id
_entity_poly.type
_entity_poly.pdbx_seq_one_letter_code
_entity_poly.pdbx_strand_id
1 'polypeptide(L)'
;MRHSNFLSAALITAALLSTSGAAITVYAGEVEIVHTRFRGTGGEWSVDVTLRHGDTGWDHYADAWRVVGGDGTIFGTRTLYHPHENEQPFTRSLGGVAVPADTGTVYVEAHDKVHGWSPQRVQVDLSKSNGERFEVSR
;
A
#
# COMPACT_ATOMS: atom_id res chain seq x y z
N MET A 1 -29.56 57.09 -37.45
CA MET A 1 -28.26 56.46 -37.17
C MET A 1 -28.42 55.55 -36.05
N ARG A 2 -28.38 54.24 -36.30
CA ARG A 2 -28.49 53.19 -35.25
C ARG A 2 -27.09 52.64 -35.01
N HIS A 3 -26.59 52.82 -33.78
CA HIS A 3 -25.34 52.20 -33.33
C HIS A 3 -25.67 50.82 -32.75
N SER A 4 -25.19 49.78 -33.41
CA SER A 4 -25.30 48.42 -32.95
C SER A 4 -24.09 48.11 -32.06
N ASN A 5 -24.31 47.95 -30.77
CA ASN A 5 -23.29 47.43 -29.84
C ASN A 5 -23.29 45.90 -29.90
N PHE A 6 -22.22 45.31 -30.44
CA PHE A 6 -21.95 43.90 -30.34
C PHE A 6 -21.26 43.63 -28.98
N LEU A 7 -21.98 43.00 -28.08
CA LEU A 7 -21.39 42.45 -26.86
C LEU A 7 -20.81 41.05 -27.20
N SER A 8 -19.50 40.96 -27.23
CA SER A 8 -18.79 39.69 -27.33
C SER A 8 -18.81 38.99 -25.99
N ALA A 9 -19.57 37.93 -25.90
CA ALA A 9 -19.52 37.03 -24.76
C ALA A 9 -18.32 36.07 -24.89
N ALA A 10 -17.32 36.21 -24.04
CA ALA A 10 -16.21 35.32 -23.94
C ALA A 10 -16.65 34.05 -23.12
N LEU A 11 -16.78 32.92 -23.78
CA LEU A 11 -16.97 31.64 -23.12
C LEU A 11 -15.64 31.18 -22.50
N ILE A 12 -15.56 31.23 -21.19
CA ILE A 12 -14.47 30.60 -20.42
C ILE A 12 -14.82 29.11 -20.25
N THR A 13 -14.19 28.30 -21.05
CA THR A 13 -14.30 26.84 -20.89
C THR A 13 -13.38 26.39 -19.75
N ALA A 14 -13.92 26.14 -18.58
CA ALA A 14 -13.19 25.53 -17.48
C ALA A 14 -12.97 24.05 -17.79
N ALA A 15 -11.73 23.67 -18.12
CA ALA A 15 -11.34 22.27 -18.24
C ALA A 15 -11.21 21.66 -16.83
N LEU A 16 -12.18 20.83 -16.45
CA LEU A 16 -12.07 19.99 -15.27
C LEU A 16 -11.04 18.88 -15.56
N LEU A 17 -9.84 19.00 -15.00
CA LEU A 17 -8.91 17.89 -14.92
C LEU A 17 -9.45 16.90 -13.87
N SER A 18 -10.12 15.86 -14.33
CA SER A 18 -10.45 14.69 -13.50
C SER A 18 -9.16 13.86 -13.29
N THR A 19 -8.56 13.98 -12.11
CA THR A 19 -7.53 13.04 -11.68
C THR A 19 -8.22 11.70 -11.38
N SER A 20 -8.18 10.78 -12.35
CA SER A 20 -8.57 9.39 -12.12
C SER A 20 -7.56 8.75 -11.19
N GLY A 21 -7.77 8.84 -9.89
CA GLY A 21 -7.13 7.96 -8.93
C GLY A 21 -7.60 6.53 -9.22
N ALA A 22 -6.68 5.63 -9.60
CA ALA A 22 -7.00 4.23 -9.73
C ALA A 22 -7.44 3.71 -8.34
N ALA A 23 -8.74 3.45 -8.18
CA ALA A 23 -9.26 2.81 -6.99
C ALA A 23 -8.76 1.36 -6.96
N ILE A 24 -7.90 1.03 -5.98
CA ILE A 24 -7.50 -0.36 -5.73
C ILE A 24 -8.72 -1.05 -5.14
N THR A 25 -9.35 -1.92 -5.91
CA THR A 25 -10.46 -2.73 -5.43
C THR A 25 -9.87 -3.91 -4.65
N VAL A 26 -10.05 -3.90 -3.33
CA VAL A 26 -9.81 -5.07 -2.49
C VAL A 26 -11.08 -5.91 -2.52
N TYR A 27 -10.99 -7.13 -3.00
CA TYR A 27 -12.13 -8.04 -3.03
C TYR A 27 -12.50 -8.50 -1.62
N ALA A 28 -13.79 -8.72 -1.36
CA ALA A 28 -14.26 -9.24 -0.08
C ALA A 28 -13.61 -10.60 0.22
N GLY A 29 -12.97 -10.71 1.40
CA GLY A 29 -12.26 -11.90 1.85
C GLY A 29 -10.75 -11.89 1.56
N GLU A 30 -10.22 -10.94 0.80
CA GLU A 30 -8.77 -10.76 0.62
C GLU A 30 -8.18 -9.84 1.69
N VAL A 31 -6.87 -9.97 1.93
CA VAL A 31 -6.19 -9.13 2.91
C VAL A 31 -5.99 -7.72 2.35
N GLU A 32 -6.40 -6.72 3.11
CA GLU A 32 -6.08 -5.32 2.85
C GLU A 32 -4.83 -4.91 3.62
N ILE A 33 -3.84 -4.33 2.92
CA ILE A 33 -2.73 -3.62 3.55
C ILE A 33 -3.20 -2.18 3.79
N VAL A 34 -3.40 -1.84 5.07
CA VAL A 34 -3.87 -0.52 5.49
C VAL A 34 -2.72 0.49 5.48
N HIS A 35 -1.57 0.09 6.03
CA HIS A 35 -0.40 0.95 6.15
C HIS A 35 0.88 0.15 6.34
N THR A 36 2.02 0.71 5.91
CA THR A 36 3.34 0.15 6.17
C THR A 36 4.28 1.23 6.68
N ARG A 37 5.17 0.87 7.62
CA ARG A 37 6.21 1.76 8.15
C ARG A 37 7.57 1.09 8.05
N PHE A 38 8.52 1.76 7.41
CA PHE A 38 9.90 1.34 7.28
C PHE A 38 10.78 2.22 8.15
N ARG A 39 11.55 1.61 9.05
CA ARG A 39 12.55 2.29 9.89
C ARG A 39 13.93 1.72 9.58
N GLY A 40 14.84 2.57 9.10
CA GLY A 40 16.23 2.19 8.83
C GLY A 40 16.99 1.96 10.14
N THR A 41 17.68 0.81 10.23
CA THR A 41 18.46 0.39 11.40
C THR A 41 19.81 -0.18 10.96
N GLY A 42 20.83 0.68 10.80
CA GLY A 42 22.20 0.23 10.52
C GLY A 42 22.38 -0.57 9.22
N GLY A 43 21.73 -0.17 8.13
CA GLY A 43 21.82 -0.84 6.81
C GLY A 43 20.71 -1.85 6.55
N GLU A 44 19.87 -2.13 7.53
CA GLU A 44 18.69 -2.98 7.42
C GLU A 44 17.42 -2.17 7.74
N TRP A 45 16.26 -2.79 7.56
CA TRP A 45 14.97 -2.18 7.85
C TRP A 45 14.20 -2.98 8.89
N SER A 46 13.58 -2.25 9.81
CA SER A 46 12.48 -2.76 10.61
C SER A 46 11.18 -2.32 9.96
N VAL A 47 10.30 -3.26 9.67
CA VAL A 47 9.07 -3.00 8.91
C VAL A 47 7.87 -3.37 9.76
N ASP A 48 6.94 -2.43 9.92
CA ASP A 48 5.63 -2.66 10.52
C ASP A 48 4.59 -2.66 9.41
N VAL A 49 3.72 -3.67 9.38
CA VAL A 49 2.62 -3.75 8.42
C VAL A 49 1.30 -3.86 9.17
N THR A 50 0.37 -2.98 8.85
CA THR A 50 -0.98 -2.99 9.36
C THR A 50 -1.90 -3.62 8.33
N LEU A 51 -2.55 -4.69 8.72
CA LEU A 51 -3.48 -5.47 7.89
C LEU A 51 -4.91 -5.33 8.39
N ARG A 52 -5.85 -5.46 7.47
CA ARG A 52 -7.26 -5.70 7.76
C ARG A 52 -7.72 -6.92 6.98
N HIS A 53 -8.35 -7.85 7.67
CA HIS A 53 -8.90 -9.07 7.10
C HIS A 53 -9.99 -9.62 8.02
N GLY A 54 -11.08 -10.13 7.46
CA GLY A 54 -12.13 -10.80 8.24
C GLY A 54 -11.72 -12.22 8.61
N ASP A 55 -10.78 -12.36 9.55
CA ASP A 55 -10.35 -13.67 10.06
C ASP A 55 -11.54 -14.39 10.70
N THR A 56 -11.79 -15.63 10.27
CA THR A 56 -12.94 -16.44 10.74
C THR A 56 -12.52 -17.69 11.49
N GLY A 57 -11.23 -17.88 11.73
CA GLY A 57 -10.65 -19.05 12.40
C GLY A 57 -9.45 -19.58 11.65
N TRP A 58 -9.02 -20.78 12.05
CA TRP A 58 -7.79 -21.41 11.53
C TRP A 58 -7.83 -21.78 10.04
N ASP A 59 -9.01 -21.92 9.47
CA ASP A 59 -9.18 -22.25 8.06
C ASP A 59 -9.10 -21.03 7.14
N HIS A 60 -9.38 -19.83 7.67
CA HIS A 60 -9.36 -18.60 6.90
C HIS A 60 -8.91 -17.41 7.75
N TYR A 61 -7.62 -17.07 7.65
CA TYR A 61 -7.03 -15.91 8.30
C TYR A 61 -5.84 -15.38 7.46
N ALA A 62 -5.49 -14.11 7.68
CA ALA A 62 -4.26 -13.53 7.13
C ALA A 62 -3.06 -14.20 7.80
N ASP A 63 -2.25 -14.93 7.04
CA ASP A 63 -1.20 -15.79 7.57
C ASP A 63 0.22 -15.38 7.21
N ALA A 64 0.39 -14.36 6.35
CA ALA A 64 1.70 -13.80 6.03
C ALA A 64 1.62 -12.41 5.39
N TRP A 65 2.74 -11.70 5.46
CA TRP A 65 3.06 -10.61 4.57
C TRP A 65 4.56 -10.63 4.23
N ARG A 66 4.96 -9.97 3.14
CA ARG A 66 6.34 -9.96 2.70
C ARG A 66 6.73 -8.63 2.07
N VAL A 67 8.04 -8.36 2.05
CA VAL A 67 8.68 -7.25 1.33
C VAL A 67 9.39 -7.82 0.12
N VAL A 68 9.08 -7.32 -1.06
CA VAL A 68 9.66 -7.80 -2.33
C VAL A 68 10.20 -6.66 -3.17
N GLY A 69 11.17 -6.96 -4.01
CA GLY A 69 11.66 -6.07 -5.05
C GLY A 69 10.78 -6.07 -6.29
N GLY A 70 10.99 -5.13 -7.20
CA GLY A 70 10.26 -5.04 -8.46
C GLY A 70 10.47 -6.24 -9.39
N ASP A 71 11.57 -6.97 -9.24
CA ASP A 71 11.91 -8.21 -9.96
C ASP A 71 11.35 -9.49 -9.28
N GLY A 72 10.63 -9.33 -8.15
CA GLY A 72 10.10 -10.43 -7.38
C GLY A 72 11.03 -11.00 -6.31
N THR A 73 12.24 -10.45 -6.14
CA THR A 73 13.15 -10.84 -5.05
C THR A 73 12.48 -10.63 -3.70
N ILE A 74 12.45 -11.66 -2.85
CA ILE A 74 11.87 -11.59 -1.51
C ILE A 74 12.96 -11.13 -0.54
N PHE A 75 12.78 -9.97 0.09
CA PHE A 75 13.71 -9.43 1.10
C PHE A 75 13.38 -9.87 2.52
N GLY A 76 12.14 -10.24 2.79
CA GLY A 76 11.72 -10.76 4.07
C GLY A 76 10.25 -11.15 4.07
N THR A 77 9.92 -12.17 4.88
CA THR A 77 8.55 -12.65 5.06
C THR A 77 8.23 -12.71 6.55
N ARG A 78 7.09 -12.15 6.92
CA ARG A 78 6.51 -12.28 8.26
C ARG A 78 5.40 -13.33 8.22
N THR A 79 5.59 -14.45 8.92
CA THR A 79 4.54 -15.44 9.14
C THR A 79 3.66 -14.99 10.31
N LEU A 80 2.35 -15.10 10.14
CA LEU A 80 1.34 -14.83 11.15
C LEU A 80 0.77 -16.19 11.60
N TYR A 81 0.94 -16.53 12.87
CA TYR A 81 0.77 -17.90 13.35
C TYR A 81 -0.62 -18.21 13.90
N HIS A 82 -1.52 -17.22 13.94
CA HIS A 82 -2.88 -17.42 14.46
C HIS A 82 -3.86 -16.39 13.90
N PRO A 83 -5.17 -16.69 13.91
CA PRO A 83 -6.22 -15.74 13.54
C PRO A 83 -6.27 -14.53 14.48
N HIS A 84 -6.68 -13.37 13.94
CA HIS A 84 -6.90 -12.10 14.65
C HIS A 84 -8.39 -11.70 14.55
N GLU A 85 -9.29 -12.53 15.05
CA GLU A 85 -10.74 -12.35 14.89
C GLU A 85 -11.25 -11.08 15.59
N ASN A 86 -10.66 -10.72 16.75
CA ASN A 86 -11.08 -9.62 17.60
C ASN A 86 -10.12 -8.42 17.62
N GLU A 87 -9.08 -8.45 16.80
CA GLU A 87 -8.11 -7.38 16.66
C GLU A 87 -8.02 -6.98 15.18
N GLN A 88 -8.82 -6.00 14.78
CA GLN A 88 -8.83 -5.52 13.40
C GLN A 88 -8.97 -3.99 13.34
N PRO A 89 -8.13 -3.28 12.55
CA PRO A 89 -6.92 -3.80 11.89
C PRO A 89 -5.82 -4.15 12.91
N PHE A 90 -4.87 -4.96 12.52
CA PHE A 90 -3.76 -5.34 13.39
C PHE A 90 -2.41 -5.07 12.73
N THR A 91 -1.37 -4.81 13.56
CA THR A 91 -0.02 -4.49 13.09
C THR A 91 0.97 -5.53 13.60
N ARG A 92 1.84 -6.00 12.71
CA ARG A 92 2.95 -6.90 13.06
C ARG A 92 4.24 -6.43 12.40
N SER A 93 5.36 -6.72 13.07
CA SER A 93 6.67 -6.20 12.70
C SER A 93 7.60 -7.32 12.22
N LEU A 94 8.54 -6.95 11.36
CA LEU A 94 9.67 -7.77 10.95
C LEU A 94 10.94 -6.91 10.99
N GLY A 95 11.93 -7.33 11.80
CA GLY A 95 13.26 -6.72 11.83
C GLY A 95 14.22 -7.38 10.85
N GLY A 96 15.40 -6.76 10.65
CA GLY A 96 16.48 -7.34 9.86
C GLY A 96 16.15 -7.52 8.38
N VAL A 97 15.29 -6.69 7.80
CA VAL A 97 14.98 -6.75 6.37
C VAL A 97 16.11 -6.11 5.59
N ALA A 98 16.92 -6.93 4.92
CA ALA A 98 18.07 -6.50 4.14
C ALA A 98 17.65 -6.15 2.72
N VAL A 99 17.51 -4.86 2.44
CA VAL A 99 17.26 -4.34 1.09
C VAL A 99 18.57 -3.75 0.57
N PRO A 100 19.04 -4.14 -0.64
CA PRO A 100 20.25 -3.55 -1.21
C PRO A 100 20.18 -2.03 -1.27
N ALA A 101 21.31 -1.35 -0.98
CA ALA A 101 21.36 0.10 -0.87
C ALA A 101 20.98 0.85 -2.17
N ASP A 102 21.11 0.22 -3.31
CA ASP A 102 20.74 0.73 -4.63
C ASP A 102 19.26 0.45 -5.01
N THR A 103 18.52 -0.28 -4.16
CA THR A 103 17.09 -0.52 -4.34
C THR A 103 16.31 0.69 -3.85
N GLY A 104 15.71 1.44 -4.76
CA GLY A 104 14.92 2.63 -4.43
C GLY A 104 13.47 2.34 -4.07
N THR A 105 12.91 1.27 -4.62
CA THR A 105 11.49 0.93 -4.47
C THR A 105 11.32 -0.52 -4.09
N VAL A 106 10.46 -0.77 -3.11
CA VAL A 106 10.04 -2.11 -2.70
C VAL A 106 8.51 -2.19 -2.69
N TYR A 107 7.98 -3.39 -2.56
CA TYR A 107 6.55 -3.64 -2.49
C TYR A 107 6.22 -4.49 -1.27
N VAL A 108 5.11 -4.19 -0.62
CA VAL A 108 4.56 -5.03 0.45
C VAL A 108 3.36 -5.78 -0.10
N GLU A 109 3.33 -7.07 0.14
CA GLU A 109 2.26 -7.98 -0.27
C GLU A 109 1.76 -8.76 0.95
N ALA A 110 0.48 -9.13 0.96
CA ALA A 110 -0.13 -9.88 2.05
C ALA A 110 -0.84 -11.13 1.53
N HIS A 111 -1.01 -12.10 2.40
CA HIS A 111 -1.49 -13.45 2.08
C HIS A 111 -2.54 -13.91 3.09
N ASP A 112 -3.58 -14.58 2.62
CA ASP A 112 -4.49 -15.35 3.45
C ASP A 112 -4.57 -16.81 2.99
N LYS A 113 -5.02 -17.68 3.89
CA LYS A 113 -5.01 -19.13 3.66
C LYS A 113 -5.94 -19.61 2.55
N VAL A 114 -6.96 -18.84 2.19
CA VAL A 114 -7.96 -19.24 1.20
C VAL A 114 -7.64 -18.63 -0.17
N HIS A 115 -7.31 -17.33 -0.22
CA HIS A 115 -7.14 -16.59 -1.47
C HIS A 115 -5.68 -16.48 -1.93
N GLY A 116 -4.71 -16.80 -1.05
CA GLY A 116 -3.29 -16.67 -1.35
C GLY A 116 -2.80 -15.22 -1.28
N TRP A 117 -1.81 -14.87 -2.10
CA TRP A 117 -1.29 -13.50 -2.17
C TRP A 117 -2.33 -12.56 -2.75
N SER A 118 -2.65 -11.52 -1.99
CA SER A 118 -3.61 -10.49 -2.39
C SER A 118 -3.08 -9.71 -3.62
N PRO A 119 -3.93 -9.34 -4.58
CA PRO A 119 -3.49 -8.54 -5.73
C PRO A 119 -3.09 -7.11 -5.33
N GLN A 120 -3.52 -6.62 -4.16
CA GLN A 120 -3.07 -5.34 -3.63
C GLN A 120 -1.58 -5.42 -3.27
N ARG A 121 -0.81 -4.45 -3.77
CA ARG A 121 0.58 -4.22 -3.39
C ARG A 121 0.72 -2.78 -2.92
N VAL A 122 1.44 -2.56 -1.82
CA VAL A 122 1.83 -1.20 -1.43
C VAL A 122 3.23 -0.93 -1.97
N GLN A 123 3.33 0.00 -2.89
CA GLN A 123 4.61 0.47 -3.41
C GLN A 123 5.22 1.47 -2.43
N VAL A 124 6.44 1.22 -2.00
CA VAL A 124 7.19 2.04 -1.06
C VAL A 124 8.43 2.61 -1.74
N ASP A 125 8.46 3.93 -1.92
CA ASP A 125 9.64 4.66 -2.36
C ASP A 125 10.51 4.95 -1.13
N LEU A 126 11.62 4.23 -0.99
CA LEU A 126 12.51 4.34 0.17
C LEU A 126 13.28 5.69 0.23
N SER A 127 13.23 6.50 -0.80
CA SER A 127 13.81 7.85 -0.83
C SER A 127 12.90 8.92 -0.24
N LYS A 128 11.61 8.64 -0.08
CA LYS A 128 10.60 9.56 0.46
C LYS A 128 10.32 9.26 1.92
N SER A 129 9.92 10.28 2.68
CA SER A 129 9.51 10.10 4.08
C SER A 129 8.11 9.53 4.23
N ASN A 130 7.25 9.69 3.24
CA ASN A 130 5.89 9.15 3.24
C ASN A 130 5.31 9.10 1.83
N GLY A 131 4.21 8.41 1.68
CA GLY A 131 3.42 8.33 0.46
C GLY A 131 2.09 7.62 0.72
N GLU A 132 1.48 7.11 -0.33
CA GLU A 132 0.22 6.39 -0.22
C GLU A 132 0.43 5.07 0.55
N ARG A 133 -0.17 5.00 1.74
CA ARG A 133 -0.12 3.86 2.67
C ARG A 133 1.29 3.53 3.20
N PHE A 134 2.25 4.46 3.17
CA PHE A 134 3.56 4.21 3.76
C PHE A 134 4.21 5.42 4.43
N GLU A 135 5.09 5.11 5.38
CA GLU A 135 6.06 6.02 6.00
C GLU A 135 7.46 5.39 5.96
N VAL A 136 8.48 6.22 5.79
CA VAL A 136 9.89 5.81 5.83
C VAL A 136 10.67 6.77 6.72
N SER A 137 11.45 6.24 7.66
CA SER A 137 12.39 6.99 8.49
C SER A 137 13.77 6.32 8.51
N ARG A 138 14.83 7.15 8.70
CA ARG A 138 16.23 6.68 8.77
C ARG A 138 16.88 7.17 10.06
#